data_94291888593d1eba1564f37bf6abba4a
#
_entry.id   94291888593d1eba1564f37bf6abba4a
#
_cell.length_a   1.000
_cell.length_b   1.000
_cell.length_c   1.000
_cell.angle_alpha   90.00
_cell.angle_beta   90.00
_cell.angle_gamma   90.00
#
_symmetry.space_group_name_H-M   'P 1'
#
loop_
_entity.id
_entity.type
_entity.pdbx_description
1 polymer ?
#
loop_
_entity_poly.entity_id
_entity_poly.type
_entity_poly.pdbx_seq_one_letter_code
_entity_poly.pdbx_strand_id
1 'polypeptide(L)'
;MEQSQVEAVPPERIRYRLTRLQRLLSALPAFFIVALQVLLWLDGGPFGPLRFSLLVWAVLLPVALITSRPFGVTLTPSAAVVHNFRRRTVPWSNVQAVRIESLFGSRTVVIYETGGRRTRLRAPITGFLSWDRSFEEKFHTIGRWWLDHRGPDWTPVPPPGAWWGGPMTPDGNPYAPPA
;
A
#
# COMPACT_ATOMS: atom_id res chain seq x y z
N MET A 1 17.63 30.13 -31.19
CA MET A 1 16.74 28.95 -31.20
C MET A 1 16.42 28.65 -29.76
N GLU A 2 15.33 29.22 -29.29
CA GLU A 2 14.85 29.09 -27.91
C GLU A 2 14.00 27.82 -27.85
N GLN A 3 14.54 26.77 -27.22
CA GLN A 3 13.79 25.54 -26.94
C GLN A 3 12.76 25.88 -25.87
N SER A 4 11.53 26.16 -26.26
CA SER A 4 10.39 26.19 -25.36
C SER A 4 10.31 24.83 -24.66
N GLN A 5 10.79 24.76 -23.43
CA GLN A 5 10.50 23.64 -22.56
C GLN A 5 8.99 23.58 -22.38
N VAL A 6 8.38 22.61 -23.03
CA VAL A 6 6.98 22.25 -22.77
C VAL A 6 6.93 21.78 -21.31
N GLU A 7 6.55 22.70 -20.43
CA GLU A 7 6.30 22.41 -19.04
C GLU A 7 5.19 21.37 -18.98
N ALA A 8 5.57 20.12 -18.70
CA ALA A 8 4.63 19.02 -18.62
C ALA A 8 3.66 19.30 -17.47
N VAL A 9 2.41 19.62 -17.82
CA VAL A 9 1.33 19.80 -16.84
C VAL A 9 1.30 18.57 -15.93
N PRO A 10 1.49 18.72 -14.61
CA PRO A 10 1.51 17.59 -13.71
C PRO A 10 0.19 16.81 -13.80
N PRO A 11 0.22 15.49 -13.74
CA PRO A 11 -0.98 14.68 -13.89
C PRO A 11 -2.00 15.04 -12.82
N GLU A 12 -3.22 15.33 -13.22
CA GLU A 12 -4.33 15.73 -12.33
C GLU A 12 -4.62 14.68 -11.23
N ARG A 13 -4.22 13.44 -11.45
CA ARG A 13 -4.33 12.34 -10.48
C ARG A 13 -3.34 11.23 -10.77
N ILE A 14 -2.80 10.66 -9.72
CA ILE A 14 -1.91 9.48 -9.78
C ILE A 14 -2.59 8.32 -9.09
N ARG A 15 -2.53 7.13 -9.68
CA ARG A 15 -3.13 5.94 -9.08
C ARG A 15 -2.14 4.80 -8.97
N TYR A 16 -1.92 4.34 -7.73
CA TYR A 16 -1.12 3.16 -7.42
C TYR A 16 -2.01 1.98 -7.07
N ARG A 17 -1.75 0.84 -7.70
CA ARG A 17 -2.45 -0.42 -7.46
C ARG A 17 -1.47 -1.56 -7.32
N LEU A 18 -1.90 -2.65 -6.69
CA LEU A 18 -1.14 -3.90 -6.71
C LEU A 18 -1.00 -4.41 -8.14
N THR A 19 0.21 -4.79 -8.52
CA THR A 19 0.47 -5.43 -9.82
C THR A 19 -0.17 -6.82 -9.87
N ARG A 20 -0.35 -7.36 -11.07
CA ARG A 20 -0.86 -8.74 -11.23
C ARG A 20 0.05 -9.74 -10.54
N LEU A 21 1.37 -9.56 -10.67
CA LEU A 21 2.37 -10.41 -10.05
C LEU A 21 2.27 -10.37 -8.52
N GLN A 22 2.17 -9.20 -7.90
CA GLN A 22 2.02 -9.06 -6.45
C GLN A 22 0.77 -9.76 -5.92
N ARG A 23 -0.33 -9.70 -6.66
CA ARG A 23 -1.58 -10.41 -6.31
C ARG A 23 -1.41 -11.92 -6.38
N LEU A 24 -0.77 -12.43 -7.43
CA LEU A 24 -0.49 -13.86 -7.60
C LEU A 24 0.48 -14.35 -6.52
N LEU A 25 1.57 -13.63 -6.27
CA LEU A 25 2.55 -13.98 -5.24
C LEU A 25 1.94 -14.03 -3.85
N SER A 26 1.01 -13.13 -3.52
CA SER A 26 0.31 -13.16 -2.23
C SER A 26 -0.61 -14.37 -2.07
N ALA A 27 -1.03 -15.00 -3.17
CA ALA A 27 -1.83 -16.22 -3.16
C ALA A 27 -0.99 -17.51 -3.15
N LEU A 28 0.34 -17.43 -3.38
CA LEU A 28 1.24 -18.60 -3.42
C LEU A 28 1.12 -19.52 -2.21
N PRO A 29 1.09 -19.04 -0.95
CA PRO A 29 0.95 -19.94 0.20
C PRO A 29 -0.33 -20.79 0.13
N ALA A 30 -1.44 -20.21 -0.33
CA ALA A 30 -2.69 -20.94 -0.48
C ALA A 30 -2.61 -21.97 -1.61
N PHE A 31 -1.98 -21.63 -2.74
CA PHE A 31 -1.73 -22.60 -3.81
C PHE A 31 -0.83 -23.74 -3.34
N PHE A 32 0.19 -23.45 -2.54
CA PHE A 32 1.06 -24.47 -1.98
C PHE A 32 0.31 -25.43 -1.04
N ILE A 33 -0.56 -24.90 -0.18
CA ILE A 33 -1.41 -25.72 0.71
C ILE A 33 -2.32 -26.64 -0.12
N VAL A 34 -2.95 -26.12 -1.17
CA VAL A 34 -3.83 -26.91 -2.05
C VAL A 34 -3.01 -28.00 -2.77
N ALA A 35 -1.83 -27.66 -3.31
CA ALA A 35 -0.97 -28.61 -3.97
C ALA A 35 -0.52 -29.74 -3.03
N LEU A 36 -0.13 -29.40 -1.80
CA LEU A 36 0.24 -30.38 -0.77
C LEU A 36 -0.92 -31.31 -0.42
N GLN A 37 -2.12 -30.77 -0.30
CA GLN A 37 -3.31 -31.58 -0.03
C GLN A 37 -3.62 -32.54 -1.17
N VAL A 38 -3.48 -32.11 -2.41
CA VAL A 38 -3.65 -32.99 -3.59
C VAL A 38 -2.60 -34.08 -3.60
N LEU A 39 -1.34 -33.76 -3.29
CA LEU A 39 -0.24 -34.73 -3.23
C LEU A 39 -0.52 -35.82 -2.17
N LEU A 40 -0.88 -35.39 -0.95
CA LEU A 40 -1.21 -36.32 0.13
C LEU A 40 -2.42 -37.21 -0.21
N TRP A 41 -3.33 -36.73 -1.04
CA TRP A 41 -4.43 -37.52 -1.53
C TRP A 41 -4.00 -38.58 -2.53
N LEU A 42 -3.08 -38.25 -3.45
CA LEU A 42 -2.54 -39.23 -4.42
C LEU A 42 -1.82 -40.37 -3.73
N ASP A 43 -1.23 -40.13 -2.55
CA ASP A 43 -0.57 -41.13 -1.71
C ASP A 43 -1.56 -42.02 -0.87
N GLY A 44 -2.86 -41.95 -1.16
CA GLY A 44 -3.86 -42.80 -0.50
C GLY A 44 -4.41 -42.25 0.82
N GLY A 45 -4.25 -40.94 1.08
CA GLY A 45 -4.82 -40.26 2.26
C GLY A 45 -6.36 -40.30 2.30
N PRO A 46 -6.99 -40.06 3.48
CA PRO A 46 -8.44 -40.14 3.66
C PRO A 46 -9.21 -39.13 2.82
N PHE A 47 -10.13 -39.59 2.00
CA PHE A 47 -10.87 -38.83 0.98
C PHE A 47 -11.86 -37.79 1.55
N GLY A 48 -12.46 -38.03 2.70
CA GLY A 48 -13.59 -37.23 3.19
C GLY A 48 -13.24 -35.78 3.52
N PRO A 49 -12.29 -35.50 4.42
CA PRO A 49 -11.92 -34.14 4.81
C PRO A 49 -11.26 -33.36 3.67
N LEU A 50 -10.60 -34.04 2.75
CA LEU A 50 -9.89 -33.42 1.63
C LEU A 50 -10.84 -32.80 0.60
N ARG A 51 -11.95 -33.47 0.26
CA ARG A 51 -12.95 -32.94 -0.68
C ARG A 51 -13.55 -31.65 -0.17
N PHE A 52 -13.88 -31.58 1.11
CA PHE A 52 -14.43 -30.38 1.73
C PHE A 52 -13.39 -29.24 1.70
N SER A 53 -12.12 -29.52 2.04
CA SER A 53 -11.04 -28.52 2.01
C SER A 53 -10.79 -28.02 0.60
N LEU A 54 -10.75 -28.87 -0.42
CA LEU A 54 -10.57 -28.45 -1.83
C LEU A 54 -11.74 -27.56 -2.30
N LEU A 55 -12.99 -27.89 -1.95
CA LEU A 55 -14.13 -27.05 -2.25
C LEU A 55 -14.03 -25.67 -1.60
N VAL A 56 -13.63 -25.61 -0.33
CA VAL A 56 -13.40 -24.35 0.39
C VAL A 56 -12.34 -23.50 -0.34
N TRP A 57 -11.20 -24.10 -0.71
CA TRP A 57 -10.13 -23.39 -1.43
C TRP A 57 -10.54 -22.99 -2.84
N ALA A 58 -11.32 -23.82 -3.55
CA ALA A 58 -11.86 -23.49 -4.87
C ALA A 58 -12.75 -22.24 -4.86
N VAL A 59 -13.39 -21.93 -3.73
CA VAL A 59 -14.18 -20.72 -3.54
C VAL A 59 -13.31 -19.56 -3.01
N LEU A 60 -12.51 -19.81 -1.96
CA LEU A 60 -11.76 -18.76 -1.27
C LEU A 60 -10.69 -18.12 -2.15
N LEU A 61 -9.98 -18.89 -2.98
CA LEU A 61 -8.93 -18.35 -3.83
C LEU A 61 -9.46 -17.35 -4.89
N PRO A 62 -10.48 -17.69 -5.70
CA PRO A 62 -11.04 -16.73 -6.62
C PRO A 62 -11.62 -15.50 -5.92
N VAL A 63 -12.33 -15.68 -4.78
CA VAL A 63 -12.86 -14.58 -3.99
C VAL A 63 -11.75 -13.66 -3.52
N ALA A 64 -10.66 -14.18 -2.96
CA ALA A 64 -9.51 -13.40 -2.51
C ALA A 64 -8.85 -12.64 -3.67
N LEU A 65 -8.67 -13.25 -4.82
CA LEU A 65 -8.10 -12.62 -6.02
C LEU A 65 -9.01 -11.51 -6.59
N ILE A 66 -10.32 -11.72 -6.58
CA ILE A 66 -11.30 -10.73 -7.07
C ILE A 66 -11.36 -9.54 -6.10
N THR A 67 -11.47 -9.80 -4.80
CA THR A 67 -11.58 -8.76 -3.77
C THR A 67 -10.30 -7.93 -3.61
N SER A 68 -9.14 -8.46 -4.00
CA SER A 68 -7.88 -7.72 -3.97
C SER A 68 -7.70 -6.72 -5.14
N ARG A 69 -8.53 -6.81 -6.20
CA ARG A 69 -8.43 -5.94 -7.39
C ARG A 69 -8.56 -4.44 -7.11
N PRO A 70 -9.46 -3.96 -6.25
CA PRO A 70 -9.63 -2.53 -6.00
C PRO A 70 -8.55 -1.93 -5.11
N PHE A 71 -7.72 -2.74 -4.43
CA PHE A 71 -6.75 -2.23 -3.47
C PHE A 71 -5.72 -1.30 -4.09
N GLY A 72 -5.54 -0.14 -3.45
CA GLY A 72 -4.61 0.87 -3.91
C GLY A 72 -4.86 2.23 -3.30
N VAL A 73 -4.18 3.23 -3.84
CA VAL A 73 -4.38 4.65 -3.51
C VAL A 73 -4.47 5.47 -4.78
N THR A 74 -5.37 6.44 -4.79
CA THR A 74 -5.46 7.47 -5.81
C THR A 74 -5.14 8.80 -5.16
N LEU A 75 -4.10 9.46 -5.64
CA LEU A 75 -3.73 10.81 -5.24
C LEU A 75 -4.49 11.79 -6.12
N THR A 76 -5.19 12.72 -5.50
CA THR A 76 -5.85 13.85 -6.16
C THR A 76 -5.31 15.15 -5.55
N PRO A 77 -5.49 16.31 -6.17
CA PRO A 77 -5.03 17.58 -5.59
C PRO A 77 -5.62 17.87 -4.21
N SER A 78 -6.82 17.41 -3.91
CA SER A 78 -7.50 17.67 -2.64
C SER A 78 -7.31 16.60 -1.56
N ALA A 79 -7.06 15.34 -1.96
CA ALA A 79 -7.08 14.22 -1.04
C ALA A 79 -6.39 12.96 -1.56
N ALA A 80 -5.98 12.09 -0.63
CA ALA A 80 -5.64 10.69 -0.92
C ALA A 80 -6.91 9.84 -0.80
N VAL A 81 -7.30 9.18 -1.90
CA VAL A 81 -8.41 8.22 -1.90
C VAL A 81 -7.85 6.81 -1.73
N VAL A 82 -7.99 6.27 -0.55
CA VAL A 82 -7.48 4.93 -0.20
C VAL A 82 -8.55 3.90 -0.52
N HIS A 83 -8.19 2.96 -1.38
CA HIS A 83 -9.02 1.84 -1.79
C HIS A 83 -8.61 0.59 -1.01
N ASN A 84 -9.17 0.43 0.18
CA ASN A 84 -9.08 -0.78 0.99
C ASN A 84 -10.43 -1.53 0.91
N PHE A 85 -10.77 -2.37 1.89
CA PHE A 85 -12.10 -2.99 2.00
C PHE A 85 -13.23 -1.94 2.01
N ARG A 86 -12.96 -0.77 2.59
CA ARG A 86 -13.82 0.40 2.50
C ARG A 86 -13.04 1.54 1.86
N ARG A 87 -13.64 2.18 0.85
CA ARG A 87 -13.09 3.38 0.24
C ARG A 87 -13.07 4.50 1.26
N ARG A 88 -11.91 5.13 1.41
CA ARG A 88 -11.72 6.25 2.33
C ARG A 88 -11.01 7.39 1.64
N THR A 89 -11.52 8.60 1.82
CA THR A 89 -10.89 9.84 1.38
C THR A 89 -10.23 10.51 2.56
N VAL A 90 -8.95 10.82 2.43
CA VAL A 90 -8.14 11.51 3.44
C VAL A 90 -7.69 12.83 2.84
N PRO A 91 -8.26 13.99 3.27
CA PRO A 91 -7.83 15.31 2.83
C PRO A 91 -6.37 15.56 3.17
N TRP A 92 -5.61 16.19 2.28
CA TRP A 92 -4.18 16.46 2.51
C TRP A 92 -3.94 17.38 3.70
N SER A 93 -4.85 18.30 3.99
CA SER A 93 -4.81 19.17 5.18
C SER A 93 -4.82 18.39 6.50
N ASN A 94 -5.43 17.19 6.51
CA ASN A 94 -5.50 16.34 7.71
C ASN A 94 -4.29 15.39 7.84
N VAL A 95 -3.43 15.33 6.84
CA VAL A 95 -2.25 14.45 6.86
C VAL A 95 -1.12 15.12 7.62
N GLN A 96 -0.61 14.49 8.66
CA GLN A 96 0.50 14.98 9.48
C GLN A 96 1.83 14.35 9.09
N ALA A 97 1.81 13.11 8.64
CA ALA A 97 3.00 12.43 8.13
C ALA A 97 2.65 11.30 7.18
N VAL A 98 3.58 11.03 6.27
CA VAL A 98 3.58 9.84 5.43
C VAL A 98 4.86 9.07 5.77
N ARG A 99 4.75 7.82 6.22
CA ARG A 99 5.89 7.02 6.67
C ARG A 99 5.85 5.61 6.10
N ILE A 100 7.00 4.96 6.10
CA ILE A 100 7.11 3.54 5.81
C ILE A 100 7.05 2.78 7.13
N GLU A 101 6.15 1.81 7.22
CA GLU A 101 6.12 0.85 8.32
C GLU A 101 6.39 -0.56 7.81
N SER A 102 7.10 -1.32 8.61
CA SER A 102 7.33 -2.75 8.36
C SER A 102 6.35 -3.58 9.18
N LEU A 103 5.72 -4.55 8.53
CA LEU A 103 4.83 -5.50 9.17
C LEU A 103 5.01 -6.88 8.52
N PHE A 104 5.36 -7.89 9.33
CA PHE A 104 5.58 -9.27 8.87
C PHE A 104 6.50 -9.36 7.64
N GLY A 105 7.63 -8.64 7.65
CA GLY A 105 8.60 -8.64 6.55
C GLY A 105 8.17 -7.87 5.30
N SER A 106 7.03 -7.23 5.32
CA SER A 106 6.56 -6.35 4.24
C SER A 106 6.62 -4.89 4.69
N ARG A 107 7.07 -4.00 3.80
CA ARG A 107 7.11 -2.54 4.00
C ARG A 107 5.91 -1.93 3.30
N THR A 108 5.19 -1.05 3.96
CA THR A 108 4.01 -0.36 3.42
C THR A 108 4.03 1.11 3.80
N VAL A 109 3.37 1.93 3.01
CA VAL A 109 3.20 3.36 3.31
C VAL A 109 2.01 3.55 4.24
N VAL A 110 2.20 4.36 5.27
CA VAL A 110 1.17 4.70 6.26
C VAL A 110 0.99 6.20 6.31
N ILE A 111 -0.24 6.64 6.24
CA ILE A 111 -0.66 8.03 6.40
C ILE A 111 -1.10 8.24 7.84
N TYR A 112 -0.51 9.21 8.51
CA TYR A 112 -0.89 9.65 9.84
C TYR A 112 -1.74 10.91 9.74
N GLU A 113 -2.87 10.93 10.42
CA GLU A 113 -3.86 12.01 10.38
C GLU A 113 -3.89 12.80 11.69
N THR A 114 -4.28 14.06 11.64
CA THR A 114 -4.36 15.00 12.78
C THR A 114 -5.08 14.39 14.00
N GLY A 115 -6.13 13.59 13.77
CA GLY A 115 -6.88 12.93 14.84
C GLY A 115 -6.24 11.66 15.42
N GLY A 116 -4.95 11.41 15.19
CA GLY A 116 -4.28 10.22 15.70
C GLY A 116 -4.51 8.97 14.89
N ARG A 117 -5.26 9.06 13.83
CA ARG A 117 -5.60 7.91 13.00
C ARG A 117 -4.46 7.52 12.08
N ARG A 118 -4.23 6.22 11.97
CA ARG A 118 -3.24 5.61 11.09
C ARG A 118 -3.97 4.93 9.93
N THR A 119 -3.71 5.37 8.70
CA THR A 119 -4.29 4.76 7.49
C THR A 119 -3.20 4.06 6.70
N ARG A 120 -3.19 2.73 6.77
CA ARG A 120 -2.25 1.89 6.04
C ARG A 120 -2.68 1.74 4.58
N LEU A 121 -1.77 2.01 3.65
CA LEU A 121 -2.00 1.81 2.23
C LEU A 121 -1.74 0.35 1.86
N ARG A 122 -2.64 -0.23 1.08
CA ARG A 122 -2.47 -1.58 0.51
C ARG A 122 -1.58 -1.59 -0.73
N ALA A 123 -1.37 -0.42 -1.34
CA ALA A 123 -0.39 -0.17 -2.39
C ALA A 123 0.04 1.30 -2.29
N PRO A 124 1.36 1.61 -2.41
CA PRO A 124 2.46 0.67 -2.65
C PRO A 124 2.80 -0.19 -1.43
N ILE A 125 3.24 -1.41 -1.68
CA ILE A 125 3.73 -2.35 -0.68
C ILE A 125 4.89 -3.15 -1.28
N THR A 126 5.93 -3.45 -0.51
CA THR A 126 7.03 -4.32 -0.91
C THR A 126 7.39 -5.28 0.21
N GLY A 127 7.80 -6.50 -0.15
CA GLY A 127 8.18 -7.56 0.77
C GLY A 127 8.40 -8.86 0.02
N PHE A 128 8.65 -9.96 0.73
CA PHE A 128 8.99 -11.25 0.14
C PHE A 128 7.95 -11.74 -0.90
N LEU A 129 6.64 -11.63 -0.59
CA LEU A 129 5.55 -12.03 -1.49
C LEU A 129 4.88 -10.86 -2.22
N SER A 130 5.44 -9.66 -2.13
CA SER A 130 4.84 -8.43 -2.69
C SER A 130 5.91 -7.50 -3.26
N TRP A 131 6.93 -8.06 -3.89
CA TRP A 131 8.06 -7.31 -4.42
C TRP A 131 7.60 -6.16 -5.33
N ASP A 132 8.03 -4.94 -5.00
CA ASP A 132 7.80 -3.74 -5.81
C ASP A 132 9.13 -3.00 -5.98
N ARG A 133 9.67 -3.04 -7.20
CA ARG A 133 10.96 -2.45 -7.54
C ARG A 133 10.98 -0.92 -7.41
N SER A 134 9.82 -0.29 -7.62
CA SER A 134 9.64 1.17 -7.56
C SER A 134 8.96 1.64 -6.27
N PHE A 135 9.03 0.84 -5.19
CA PHE A 135 8.39 1.18 -3.93
C PHE A 135 8.86 2.52 -3.36
N GLU A 136 10.17 2.75 -3.31
CA GLU A 136 10.77 3.99 -2.79
C GLU A 136 10.37 5.20 -3.64
N GLU A 137 10.42 5.08 -4.95
CA GLU A 137 9.98 6.13 -5.88
C GLU A 137 8.51 6.51 -5.65
N LYS A 138 7.64 5.50 -5.50
CA LYS A 138 6.23 5.72 -5.21
C LYS A 138 6.03 6.38 -3.84
N PHE A 139 6.79 5.97 -2.82
CA PHE A 139 6.77 6.61 -1.51
C PHE A 139 7.16 8.08 -1.59
N HIS A 140 8.29 8.40 -2.26
CA HIS A 140 8.73 9.78 -2.45
C HIS A 140 7.72 10.61 -3.25
N THR A 141 7.08 10.01 -4.26
CA THR A 141 6.02 10.69 -5.02
C THR A 141 4.82 11.00 -4.14
N ILE A 142 4.37 10.08 -3.28
CA ILE A 142 3.27 10.32 -2.35
C ILE A 142 3.64 11.43 -1.35
N GLY A 143 4.88 11.42 -0.83
CA GLY A 143 5.36 12.43 0.10
C GLY A 143 5.43 13.83 -0.53
N ARG A 144 6.01 13.95 -1.74
CA ARG A 144 6.03 15.22 -2.50
C ARG A 144 4.63 15.71 -2.80
N TRP A 145 3.76 14.82 -3.29
CA TRP A 145 2.37 15.16 -3.59
C TRP A 145 1.65 15.73 -2.37
N TRP A 146 1.85 15.14 -1.20
CA TRP A 146 1.32 15.68 0.06
C TRP A 146 1.90 17.06 0.37
N LEU A 147 3.21 17.26 0.28
CA LEU A 147 3.85 18.57 0.54
C LEU A 147 3.31 19.67 -0.38
N ASP A 148 3.08 19.35 -1.66
CA ASP A 148 2.59 20.29 -2.66
C ASP A 148 1.10 20.65 -2.47
N HIS A 149 0.32 19.76 -1.85
CA HIS A 149 -1.15 19.90 -1.77
C HIS A 149 -1.70 20.00 -0.33
N ARG A 150 -0.85 20.04 0.70
CA ARG A 150 -1.31 20.14 2.10
C ARG A 150 -1.96 21.47 2.46
N GLY A 151 -1.81 22.48 1.60
CA GLY A 151 -2.31 23.83 1.79
C GLY A 151 -1.39 24.75 2.59
N PRO A 152 -1.51 26.08 2.42
CA PRO A 152 -0.68 27.07 3.12
C PRO A 152 -0.96 27.13 4.63
N ASP A 153 -2.19 26.85 5.04
CA ASP A 153 -2.63 26.89 6.44
C ASP A 153 -2.32 25.61 7.23
N TRP A 154 -1.60 24.67 6.60
CA TRP A 154 -1.25 23.43 7.26
C TRP A 154 -0.27 23.67 8.42
N THR A 155 -0.63 23.23 9.62
CA THR A 155 0.20 23.32 10.81
C THR A 155 0.51 21.92 11.36
N PRO A 156 1.76 21.66 11.80
CA PRO A 156 2.08 20.39 12.44
C PRO A 156 1.36 20.32 13.79
N VAL A 157 0.61 19.23 13.99
CA VAL A 157 -0.02 18.93 15.28
C VAL A 157 0.90 17.95 16.01
N PRO A 158 1.35 18.26 17.24
CA PRO A 158 2.12 17.32 18.03
C PRO A 158 1.37 15.99 18.13
N PRO A 159 2.04 14.86 17.91
CA PRO A 159 1.39 13.56 17.98
C PRO A 159 0.87 13.31 19.38
N PRO A 160 -0.35 12.77 19.55
CA PRO A 160 -0.83 12.31 20.82
C PRO A 160 -0.01 11.09 21.24
N GLY A 161 0.93 11.30 22.20
CA GLY A 161 1.83 10.25 22.66
C GLY A 161 2.78 9.76 21.57
N ALA A 162 3.95 9.31 21.93
CA ALA A 162 5.10 8.96 21.07
C ALA A 162 4.81 8.11 19.80
N TRP A 163 4.11 8.65 18.81
CA TRP A 163 3.99 8.04 17.47
C TRP A 163 5.32 8.03 16.73
N TRP A 164 6.14 8.97 17.08
CA TRP A 164 7.41 9.22 16.46
C TRP A 164 8.46 8.46 17.28
N GLY A 165 8.86 7.32 16.88
CA GLY A 165 9.92 6.55 17.54
C GLY A 165 11.28 7.24 17.60
N GLY A 166 11.35 8.56 17.72
CA GLY A 166 12.55 9.37 17.84
C GLY A 166 12.27 10.87 17.77
N PRO A 167 13.18 11.73 18.29
CA PRO A 167 13.07 13.17 18.16
C PRO A 167 13.05 13.58 16.69
N MET A 168 12.08 14.41 16.28
CA MET A 168 12.14 15.11 15.00
C MET A 168 13.35 16.04 15.03
N THR A 169 14.32 15.81 14.16
CA THR A 169 15.28 16.84 13.82
C THR A 169 14.57 17.88 12.97
N PRO A 170 14.59 19.17 13.34
CA PRO A 170 13.86 20.22 12.63
C PRO A 170 14.25 20.39 11.16
N ASP A 171 15.45 19.95 10.79
CA ASP A 171 16.09 20.25 9.50
C ASP A 171 16.10 19.11 8.48
N GLY A 172 15.57 17.95 8.82
CA GLY A 172 15.55 16.80 7.93
C GLY A 172 14.25 16.70 7.13
N ASN A 173 14.24 17.08 5.85
CA ASN A 173 13.16 16.67 4.95
C ASN A 173 13.27 15.15 4.68
N PRO A 174 12.43 14.30 5.29
CA PRO A 174 12.51 12.84 5.12
C PRO A 174 12.15 12.39 3.69
N TYR A 175 11.72 13.32 2.84
CA TYR A 175 11.32 13.08 1.45
C TYR A 175 12.36 13.61 0.45
N ALA A 176 13.49 14.17 0.93
CA ALA A 176 14.59 14.53 0.04
C ALA A 176 15.14 13.26 -0.64
N PRO A 177 15.39 13.27 -1.95
CA PRO A 177 16.06 12.17 -2.60
C PRO A 177 17.45 11.99 -1.97
N PRO A 178 17.92 10.74 -1.79
CA PRO A 178 19.29 10.51 -1.37
C PRO A 178 20.25 11.16 -2.39
N ALA A 179 21.27 11.82 -1.85
CA ALA A 179 22.32 12.48 -2.64
C ALA A 179 23.10 11.45 -3.45
#